data_b12ae2aee3865596fde968d7b79567ee
#
_entry.id   b12ae2aee3865596fde968d7b79567ee
#
_cell.length_a   1.000
_cell.length_b   1.000
_cell.length_c   1.000
_cell.angle_alpha   90.00
_cell.angle_beta   90.00
_cell.angle_gamma   90.00
#
_symmetry.space_group_name_H-M   'P 1'
#
loop_
_entity.id
_entity.type
_entity.pdbx_description
1 polymer ?
#
loop_
_entity_poly.entity_id
_entity_poly.type
_entity_poly.pdbx_seq_one_letter_code
_entity_poly.pdbx_strand_id
1 'polypeptide(L)'
;MFKVNENYLKLPGSYLFSTIGKKVAAYKEANPDKSIISLGIGDVTQPLAPKIIESLHSAVDEMGKAETFHGYAPDLGYEFLRNAIAESDYKSHGCDIHADEIFVSDGAKCDSGNIQEIFSIDNKIAVCDPVYPVYVDTNVMAGRTGTYDPSTETWSDVIYMPCTAENDFVPDFPKEEPDIIYLCFPNNPTGTTITKAQLQEWVDYANKIGAVIIYDAAYEAYISEDDVAHSIYECEGARTCAIELRSFSKNAGFTGTRLGFTVVPKDLKAGDVTLHSLWARRHGTK
;
A
#
# COMPACT_ATOMS: atom_id res chain seq x y z
N MET A 1 33.46 -15.85 -1.09
CA MET A 1 32.39 -15.84 -0.08
C MET A 1 31.32 -14.84 -0.58
N PHE A 2 30.04 -15.19 -0.57
CA PHE A 2 28.95 -14.26 -0.93
C PHE A 2 28.80 -13.16 0.15
N LYS A 3 28.24 -12.01 -0.23
CA LYS A 3 27.92 -10.92 0.69
C LYS A 3 26.40 -10.79 0.81
N VAL A 4 25.93 -10.40 1.96
CA VAL A 4 24.51 -10.13 2.23
C VAL A 4 24.21 -8.64 2.03
N ASN A 5 22.92 -8.29 1.87
CA ASN A 5 22.49 -6.90 1.94
C ASN A 5 22.51 -6.46 3.42
N GLU A 6 23.51 -5.66 3.79
CA GLU A 6 23.75 -5.23 5.17
C GLU A 6 22.63 -4.33 5.73
N ASN A 7 21.79 -3.74 4.86
CA ASN A 7 20.65 -2.95 5.31
C ASN A 7 19.65 -3.77 6.13
N TYR A 8 19.52 -5.09 5.85
CA TYR A 8 18.68 -5.98 6.65
C TYR A 8 19.16 -6.12 8.10
N LEU A 9 20.45 -5.92 8.36
CA LEU A 9 21.02 -5.99 9.71
C LEU A 9 20.68 -4.75 10.57
N LYS A 10 20.20 -3.69 9.94
CA LYS A 10 19.76 -2.45 10.61
C LYS A 10 18.36 -2.60 11.23
N LEU A 11 17.53 -3.50 10.68
CA LEU A 11 16.18 -3.77 11.19
C LEU A 11 16.20 -4.58 12.49
N PRO A 12 15.21 -4.41 13.38
CA PRO A 12 14.98 -5.32 14.48
C PRO A 12 14.88 -6.76 13.99
N GLY A 13 15.43 -7.72 14.75
CA GLY A 13 15.49 -9.13 14.36
C GLY A 13 14.13 -9.82 14.15
N SER A 14 13.02 -9.13 14.41
CA SER A 14 11.66 -9.60 14.21
C SER A 14 10.73 -8.45 13.86
N TYR A 15 9.90 -8.65 12.84
CA TYR A 15 8.83 -7.71 12.47
C TYR A 15 7.88 -7.48 13.66
N LEU A 16 7.41 -6.23 13.83
CA LEU A 16 6.61 -5.79 14.99
C LEU A 16 5.49 -6.76 15.36
N PHE A 17 4.66 -7.16 14.40
CA PHE A 17 3.54 -8.06 14.67
C PHE A 17 3.95 -9.47 15.09
N SER A 18 5.09 -9.95 14.62
CA SER A 18 5.66 -11.24 15.09
C SER A 18 6.11 -11.16 16.54
N THR A 19 6.69 -10.02 16.94
CA THR A 19 7.09 -9.76 18.32
C THR A 19 5.88 -9.68 19.25
N ILE A 20 4.82 -8.99 18.83
CA ILE A 20 3.54 -8.91 19.57
C ILE A 20 2.94 -10.31 19.72
N GLY A 21 2.89 -11.10 18.63
CA GLY A 21 2.39 -12.49 18.68
C GLY A 21 3.11 -13.36 19.69
N LYS A 22 4.45 -13.28 19.77
CA LYS A 22 5.27 -13.99 20.77
C LYS A 22 4.95 -13.54 22.19
N LYS A 23 4.80 -12.23 22.44
CA LYS A 23 4.43 -11.69 23.76
C LYS A 23 3.05 -12.15 24.19
N VAL A 24 2.06 -12.15 23.27
CA VAL A 24 0.70 -12.65 23.53
C VAL A 24 0.71 -14.15 23.87
N ALA A 25 1.47 -14.96 23.13
CA ALA A 25 1.58 -16.39 23.39
C ALA A 25 2.19 -16.66 24.78
N ALA A 26 3.30 -16.00 25.12
CA ALA A 26 3.94 -16.11 26.42
C ALA A 26 3.02 -15.67 27.58
N TYR A 27 2.23 -14.59 27.35
CA TYR A 27 1.28 -14.15 28.38
C TYR A 27 0.16 -15.17 28.60
N LYS A 28 -0.38 -15.78 27.53
CA LYS A 28 -1.41 -16.84 27.63
C LYS A 28 -0.89 -18.05 28.36
N GLU A 29 0.34 -18.48 28.09
CA GLU A 29 0.98 -19.59 28.76
C GLU A 29 1.15 -19.33 30.27
N ALA A 30 1.58 -18.13 30.65
CA ALA A 30 1.74 -17.71 32.03
C ALA A 30 0.42 -17.46 32.79
N ASN A 31 -0.69 -17.22 32.04
CA ASN A 31 -2.00 -16.86 32.61
C ASN A 31 -3.13 -17.64 31.94
N PRO A 32 -3.22 -18.96 32.07
CA PRO A 32 -4.16 -19.81 31.32
C PRO A 32 -5.64 -19.46 31.60
N ASP A 33 -5.94 -18.93 32.79
CA ASP A 33 -7.31 -18.60 33.20
C ASP A 33 -7.73 -17.19 32.82
N LYS A 34 -6.86 -16.42 32.13
CA LYS A 34 -7.17 -15.05 31.69
C LYS A 34 -7.47 -14.99 30.19
N SER A 35 -8.57 -14.28 29.85
CA SER A 35 -8.83 -13.92 28.46
C SER A 35 -8.03 -12.69 28.05
N ILE A 36 -7.65 -12.62 26.76
CA ILE A 36 -7.03 -11.44 26.16
C ILE A 36 -8.04 -10.84 25.18
N ILE A 37 -8.32 -9.55 25.35
CA ILE A 37 -9.06 -8.76 24.39
C ILE A 37 -8.02 -8.16 23.41
N SER A 38 -8.04 -8.61 22.16
CA SER A 38 -7.12 -8.11 21.12
C SER A 38 -7.74 -6.88 20.46
N LEU A 39 -7.07 -5.73 20.61
CA LEU A 39 -7.44 -4.46 19.97
C LEU A 39 -6.38 -4.01 18.94
N GLY A 40 -5.33 -4.82 18.77
CA GLY A 40 -4.30 -4.61 17.74
C GLY A 40 -4.56 -5.48 16.52
N ILE A 41 -3.86 -5.18 15.43
CA ILE A 41 -3.97 -5.83 14.12
C ILE A 41 -5.40 -5.75 13.55
N GLY A 42 -5.60 -4.83 12.60
CA GLY A 42 -6.85 -4.70 11.86
C GLY A 42 -7.07 -5.86 10.89
N ASP A 43 -7.38 -7.04 11.44
CA ASP A 43 -7.77 -8.20 10.63
C ASP A 43 -9.30 -8.25 10.46
N VAL A 44 -9.76 -8.93 9.40
CA VAL A 44 -11.18 -9.21 9.22
C VAL A 44 -11.63 -10.25 10.24
N THR A 45 -12.78 -10.00 10.86
CA THR A 45 -13.34 -10.84 11.93
C THR A 45 -14.54 -11.66 11.48
N GLN A 46 -15.05 -11.39 10.29
CA GLN A 46 -16.19 -12.09 9.72
C GLN A 46 -15.74 -13.09 8.64
N PRO A 47 -16.46 -14.21 8.47
CA PRO A 47 -16.22 -15.13 7.37
C PRO A 47 -16.49 -14.43 6.03
N LEU A 48 -15.98 -15.02 4.95
CA LEU A 48 -16.23 -14.53 3.59
C LEU A 48 -17.74 -14.48 3.30
N ALA A 49 -18.17 -13.45 2.58
CA ALA A 49 -19.56 -13.33 2.16
C ALA A 49 -19.99 -14.53 1.30
N PRO A 50 -21.26 -15.00 1.39
CA PRO A 50 -21.73 -16.15 0.64
C PRO A 50 -21.48 -16.05 -0.87
N LYS A 51 -21.62 -14.87 -1.46
CA LYS A 51 -21.35 -14.64 -2.89
C LYS A 51 -19.90 -14.85 -3.28
N ILE A 52 -18.97 -14.49 -2.40
CA ILE A 52 -17.53 -14.73 -2.60
C ILE A 52 -17.25 -16.24 -2.58
N ILE A 53 -17.83 -16.97 -1.62
CA ILE A 53 -17.68 -18.43 -1.54
C ILE A 53 -18.23 -19.11 -2.81
N GLU A 54 -19.41 -18.71 -3.28
CA GLU A 54 -19.99 -19.20 -4.53
C GLU A 54 -19.04 -18.96 -5.72
N SER A 55 -18.47 -17.76 -5.83
CA SER A 55 -17.54 -17.40 -6.90
C SER A 55 -16.24 -18.22 -6.83
N LEU A 56 -15.72 -18.49 -5.63
CA LEU A 56 -14.52 -19.33 -5.45
C LEU A 56 -14.81 -20.78 -5.88
N HIS A 57 -16.00 -21.35 -5.55
CA HIS A 57 -16.40 -22.67 -6.03
C HIS A 57 -16.50 -22.70 -7.55
N SER A 58 -17.15 -21.69 -8.17
CA SER A 58 -17.21 -21.57 -9.63
C SER A 58 -15.83 -21.55 -10.28
N ALA A 59 -14.90 -20.77 -9.72
CA ALA A 59 -13.55 -20.67 -10.25
C ALA A 59 -12.80 -22.03 -10.17
N VAL A 60 -13.00 -22.79 -9.09
CA VAL A 60 -12.42 -24.15 -8.97
C VAL A 60 -13.02 -25.09 -10.00
N ASP A 61 -14.35 -25.03 -10.23
CA ASP A 61 -15.05 -25.86 -11.23
C ASP A 61 -14.57 -25.52 -12.66
N GLU A 62 -14.30 -24.25 -12.97
CA GLU A 62 -13.71 -23.82 -14.24
C GLU A 62 -12.31 -24.41 -14.43
N MET A 63 -11.48 -24.42 -13.40
CA MET A 63 -10.14 -25.00 -13.45
C MET A 63 -10.14 -26.50 -13.67
N GLY A 64 -11.24 -27.19 -13.39
CA GLY A 64 -11.43 -28.63 -13.60
C GLY A 64 -11.79 -29.04 -15.03
N LYS A 65 -12.03 -28.08 -15.94
CA LYS A 65 -12.51 -28.36 -17.31
C LYS A 65 -11.51 -27.82 -18.33
N ALA A 66 -11.21 -28.61 -19.35
CA ALA A 66 -10.25 -28.23 -20.39
C ALA A 66 -10.64 -26.93 -21.12
N GLU A 67 -11.94 -26.71 -21.32
CA GLU A 67 -12.48 -25.57 -22.07
C GLU A 67 -12.41 -24.26 -21.30
N THR A 68 -12.37 -24.31 -19.96
CA THR A 68 -12.40 -23.13 -19.08
C THR A 68 -11.15 -23.03 -18.19
N PHE A 69 -10.21 -23.94 -18.35
CA PHE A 69 -8.96 -23.93 -17.60
C PHE A 69 -8.17 -22.64 -17.87
N HIS A 70 -7.70 -22.01 -16.80
CA HIS A 70 -6.85 -20.83 -16.84
C HIS A 70 -5.40 -21.22 -16.49
N GLY A 71 -4.47 -21.01 -17.44
CA GLY A 71 -3.04 -21.15 -17.20
C GLY A 71 -2.42 -19.89 -16.60
N TYR A 72 -1.17 -19.59 -16.97
CA TYR A 72 -0.55 -18.33 -16.58
C TYR A 72 -1.34 -17.14 -17.12
N ALA A 73 -1.64 -16.18 -16.23
CA ALA A 73 -2.17 -14.88 -16.65
C ALA A 73 -1.11 -14.10 -17.45
N PRO A 74 -1.50 -13.12 -18.28
CA PRO A 74 -0.61 -12.06 -18.73
C PRO A 74 0.07 -11.37 -17.54
N ASP A 75 1.26 -10.78 -17.75
CA ASP A 75 2.07 -10.17 -16.67
C ASP A 75 1.30 -9.16 -15.80
N LEU A 76 0.36 -8.41 -16.36
CA LEU A 76 -0.47 -7.45 -15.62
C LEU A 76 -1.65 -8.11 -14.88
N GLY A 77 -1.91 -9.38 -15.10
CA GLY A 77 -3.12 -10.07 -14.66
C GLY A 77 -4.16 -10.23 -15.77
N TYR A 78 -5.19 -11.03 -15.53
CA TYR A 78 -6.27 -11.27 -16.50
C TYR A 78 -6.99 -9.99 -16.91
N GLU A 79 -7.22 -9.83 -18.19
CA GLU A 79 -7.84 -8.63 -18.76
C GLU A 79 -9.26 -8.41 -18.25
N PHE A 80 -10.05 -9.48 -18.10
CA PHE A 80 -11.42 -9.36 -17.57
C PHE A 80 -11.43 -8.74 -16.16
N LEU A 81 -10.48 -9.09 -15.28
CA LEU A 81 -10.38 -8.54 -13.95
C LEU A 81 -9.93 -7.07 -13.99
N ARG A 82 -8.92 -6.75 -14.79
CA ARG A 82 -8.43 -5.37 -14.93
C ARG A 82 -9.49 -4.43 -15.53
N ASN A 83 -10.27 -4.91 -16.50
CA ASN A 83 -11.40 -4.18 -17.05
C ASN A 83 -12.50 -3.97 -15.99
N ALA A 84 -12.84 -5.00 -15.20
CA ALA A 84 -13.80 -4.87 -14.13
C ALA A 84 -13.36 -3.85 -13.07
N ILE A 85 -12.10 -3.87 -12.67
CA ILE A 85 -11.51 -2.88 -11.74
C ILE A 85 -11.57 -1.46 -12.35
N ALA A 86 -11.16 -1.28 -13.61
CA ALA A 86 -11.19 0.03 -14.26
C ALA A 86 -12.61 0.62 -14.30
N GLU A 87 -13.63 -0.19 -14.57
CA GLU A 87 -15.02 0.25 -14.62
C GLU A 87 -15.60 0.51 -13.23
N SER A 88 -15.41 -0.43 -12.27
CA SER A 88 -16.06 -0.36 -10.96
C SER A 88 -15.36 0.58 -9.98
N ASP A 89 -14.03 0.59 -9.95
CA ASP A 89 -13.28 1.27 -8.90
C ASP A 89 -12.80 2.67 -9.33
N TYR A 90 -12.75 2.93 -10.65
CA TYR A 90 -12.23 4.19 -11.17
C TYR A 90 -13.26 4.97 -11.99
N LYS A 91 -13.79 4.39 -13.04
CA LYS A 91 -14.71 5.10 -13.94
C LYS A 91 -16.03 5.48 -13.26
N SER A 92 -16.51 4.65 -12.33
CA SER A 92 -17.68 4.95 -11.49
C SER A 92 -17.49 6.21 -10.62
N HIS A 93 -16.24 6.55 -10.29
CA HIS A 93 -15.82 7.75 -9.56
C HIS A 93 -15.29 8.87 -10.47
N GLY A 94 -15.45 8.74 -11.79
CA GLY A 94 -15.01 9.74 -12.76
C GLY A 94 -13.50 9.78 -13.01
N CYS A 95 -12.76 8.75 -12.55
CA CYS A 95 -11.33 8.65 -12.76
C CYS A 95 -10.99 8.05 -14.13
N ASP A 96 -10.06 8.66 -14.86
CA ASP A 96 -9.58 8.20 -16.16
C ASP A 96 -8.40 7.23 -15.99
N ILE A 97 -8.69 6.01 -15.51
CA ILE A 97 -7.73 4.91 -15.36
C ILE A 97 -8.11 3.78 -16.31
N HIS A 98 -7.13 3.34 -17.09
CA HIS A 98 -7.29 2.27 -18.06
C HIS A 98 -6.80 0.91 -17.54
N ALA A 99 -7.39 -0.17 -18.04
CA ALA A 99 -7.05 -1.53 -17.62
C ALA A 99 -5.57 -1.91 -17.79
N ASP A 100 -4.87 -1.28 -18.71
CA ASP A 100 -3.43 -1.49 -18.94
C ASP A 100 -2.52 -0.62 -18.05
N GLU A 101 -3.11 0.17 -17.15
CA GLU A 101 -2.42 0.87 -16.05
C GLU A 101 -2.58 0.15 -14.70
N ILE A 102 -3.32 -0.98 -14.69
CA ILE A 102 -3.64 -1.78 -13.52
C ILE A 102 -2.81 -3.06 -13.53
N PHE A 103 -2.10 -3.32 -12.42
CA PHE A 103 -1.20 -4.45 -12.22
C PHE A 103 -1.71 -5.31 -11.07
N VAL A 104 -2.31 -6.46 -11.38
CA VAL A 104 -2.87 -7.39 -10.39
C VAL A 104 -1.75 -8.13 -9.65
N SER A 105 -1.87 -8.21 -8.33
CA SER A 105 -0.85 -8.77 -7.45
C SER A 105 -1.43 -9.63 -6.33
N ASP A 106 -0.55 -10.18 -5.50
CA ASP A 106 -0.86 -10.92 -4.29
C ASP A 106 -1.05 -10.02 -3.05
N GLY A 107 -1.22 -8.71 -3.25
CA GLY A 107 -1.60 -7.75 -2.22
C GLY A 107 -0.73 -6.52 -2.12
N ALA A 108 -1.32 -5.40 -1.69
CA ALA A 108 -0.66 -4.10 -1.56
C ALA A 108 0.64 -4.14 -0.73
N LYS A 109 0.75 -5.02 0.27
CA LYS A 109 1.97 -5.18 1.07
C LYS A 109 3.14 -5.68 0.21
N CYS A 110 2.90 -6.66 -0.65
CA CYS A 110 3.92 -7.17 -1.58
C CYS A 110 4.32 -6.11 -2.60
N ASP A 111 3.33 -5.39 -3.14
CA ASP A 111 3.60 -4.29 -4.06
C ASP A 111 4.40 -3.16 -3.39
N SER A 112 4.05 -2.76 -2.17
CA SER A 112 4.81 -1.77 -1.39
C SER A 112 6.27 -2.19 -1.17
N GLY A 113 6.54 -3.48 -0.98
CA GLY A 113 7.90 -4.02 -0.89
C GLY A 113 8.64 -4.00 -2.23
N ASN A 114 7.98 -4.46 -3.29
CA ASN A 114 8.57 -4.62 -4.61
C ASN A 114 8.84 -3.29 -5.32
N ILE A 115 7.97 -2.29 -5.11
CA ILE A 115 8.07 -0.99 -5.79
C ILE A 115 9.34 -0.22 -5.43
N GLN A 116 9.97 -0.57 -4.30
CA GLN A 116 11.22 0.03 -3.87
C GLN A 116 12.34 -0.11 -4.90
N GLU A 117 12.31 -1.16 -5.70
CA GLU A 117 13.37 -1.48 -6.66
C GLU A 117 13.36 -0.60 -7.91
N ILE A 118 12.26 0.13 -8.19
CA ILE A 118 12.20 1.06 -9.33
C ILE A 118 12.71 2.47 -8.98
N PHE A 119 13.02 2.73 -7.71
CA PHE A 119 13.50 4.03 -7.24
C PHE A 119 14.97 4.01 -6.86
N SER A 120 15.68 5.13 -7.10
CA SER A 120 17.07 5.31 -6.64
C SER A 120 17.16 5.23 -5.12
N ILE A 121 18.32 4.77 -4.64
CA ILE A 121 18.63 4.77 -3.20
C ILE A 121 18.85 6.18 -2.64
N ASP A 122 19.09 7.17 -3.50
CA ASP A 122 19.34 8.57 -3.09
C ASP A 122 18.04 9.35 -2.85
N ASN A 123 16.87 8.76 -3.18
CA ASN A 123 15.59 9.42 -2.96
C ASN A 123 15.27 9.55 -1.48
N LYS A 124 14.85 10.75 -1.07
CA LYS A 124 14.33 11.03 0.27
C LYS A 124 12.87 10.65 0.37
N ILE A 125 12.51 10.03 1.49
CA ILE A 125 11.13 9.59 1.73
C ILE A 125 10.47 10.41 2.83
N ALA A 126 9.18 10.71 2.67
CA ALA A 126 8.33 11.26 3.73
C ALA A 126 7.22 10.26 4.08
N VAL A 127 6.96 10.11 5.38
CA VAL A 127 5.92 9.24 5.93
C VAL A 127 5.12 9.97 7.00
N CYS A 128 3.83 9.65 7.14
CA CYS A 128 3.06 10.08 8.31
C CYS A 128 3.64 9.45 9.58
N ASP A 129 3.47 10.11 10.73
CA ASP A 129 3.87 9.58 12.03
C ASP A 129 2.70 9.74 13.02
N PRO A 130 2.10 8.63 13.50
CA PRO A 130 2.49 7.21 13.30
C PRO A 130 2.23 6.70 11.89
N VAL A 131 3.00 5.66 11.50
CA VAL A 131 3.02 5.09 10.15
C VAL A 131 2.81 3.58 10.16
N TYR A 132 2.28 3.04 9.08
CA TYR A 132 2.34 1.59 8.83
C TYR A 132 3.79 1.17 8.62
N PRO A 133 4.37 0.28 9.49
CA PRO A 133 5.81 0.03 9.53
C PRO A 133 6.43 -0.43 8.21
N VAL A 134 5.63 -1.04 7.34
CA VAL A 134 6.11 -1.58 6.06
C VAL A 134 6.76 -0.50 5.19
N TYR A 135 6.24 0.73 5.19
CA TYR A 135 6.82 1.80 4.35
C TYR A 135 8.24 2.15 4.79
N VAL A 136 8.48 2.24 6.09
CA VAL A 136 9.81 2.49 6.64
C VAL A 136 10.71 1.28 6.45
N ASP A 137 10.27 0.08 6.88
CA ASP A 137 11.06 -1.15 6.81
C ASP A 137 11.55 -1.46 5.38
N THR A 138 10.68 -1.31 4.38
CA THR A 138 11.05 -1.57 2.98
C THR A 138 12.06 -0.56 2.44
N ASN A 139 12.01 0.70 2.89
CA ASN A 139 13.01 1.70 2.56
C ASN A 139 14.33 1.49 3.30
N VAL A 140 14.31 0.97 4.55
CA VAL A 140 15.53 0.50 5.24
C VAL A 140 16.19 -0.62 4.45
N MET A 141 15.42 -1.63 4.04
CA MET A 141 15.93 -2.75 3.22
C MET A 141 16.54 -2.27 1.91
N ALA A 142 15.95 -1.23 1.30
CA ALA A 142 16.45 -0.58 0.09
C ALA A 142 17.67 0.33 0.32
N GLY A 143 17.97 0.71 1.57
CA GLY A 143 19.12 1.53 1.92
C GLY A 143 18.92 3.05 1.89
N ARG A 144 17.65 3.54 1.91
CA ARG A 144 17.31 4.98 1.80
C ARG A 144 17.21 5.72 3.12
N THR A 145 17.37 5.09 4.26
CA THR A 145 16.92 5.65 5.53
C THR A 145 18.05 6.19 6.43
N GLY A 146 19.29 6.04 6.01
CA GLY A 146 20.43 6.52 6.81
C GLY A 146 20.66 5.67 8.07
N THR A 147 20.83 6.33 9.22
CA THR A 147 21.15 5.72 10.52
C THR A 147 19.97 5.79 11.46
N TYR A 148 19.73 4.71 12.21
CA TYR A 148 18.68 4.66 13.24
C TYR A 148 19.16 5.31 14.54
N ASP A 149 18.33 6.19 15.09
CA ASP A 149 18.52 6.78 16.42
C ASP A 149 17.58 6.12 17.44
N PRO A 150 18.11 5.29 18.37
CA PRO A 150 17.29 4.61 19.36
C PRO A 150 16.64 5.55 20.40
N SER A 151 17.11 6.78 20.54
CA SER A 151 16.57 7.75 21.52
C SER A 151 15.28 8.40 21.04
N THR A 152 15.12 8.55 19.74
CA THR A 152 13.93 9.12 19.06
C THR A 152 13.11 8.06 18.33
N GLU A 153 13.65 6.85 18.21
CA GLU A 153 13.08 5.74 17.42
C GLU A 153 12.87 6.10 15.95
N THR A 154 13.73 6.98 15.39
CA THR A 154 13.64 7.48 14.02
C THR A 154 14.88 7.18 13.19
N TRP A 155 14.75 7.28 11.86
CA TRP A 155 15.83 7.15 10.89
C TRP A 155 16.25 8.55 10.39
N SER A 156 17.56 8.82 10.28
CA SER A 156 18.10 10.15 9.98
C SER A 156 17.66 10.73 8.64
N ASP A 157 17.43 9.87 7.63
CA ASP A 157 17.12 10.29 6.25
C ASP A 157 15.64 10.05 5.88
N VAL A 158 14.79 9.85 6.90
CA VAL A 158 13.34 9.76 6.76
C VAL A 158 12.69 11.02 7.28
N ILE A 159 11.85 11.64 6.48
CA ILE A 159 11.06 12.80 6.87
C ILE A 159 9.76 12.29 7.50
N TYR A 160 9.59 12.54 8.81
CA TYR A 160 8.41 12.18 9.55
C TYR A 160 7.44 13.36 9.58
N MET A 161 6.19 13.12 9.18
CA MET A 161 5.10 14.12 9.17
C MET A 161 4.15 13.81 10.32
N PRO A 162 4.20 14.55 11.45
CA PRO A 162 3.38 14.24 12.61
C PRO A 162 1.88 14.28 12.30
N CYS A 163 1.16 13.25 12.74
CA CYS A 163 -0.30 13.14 12.71
C CYS A 163 -0.77 12.94 14.14
N THR A 164 -1.10 14.03 14.80
CA THR A 164 -1.42 14.09 16.24
C THR A 164 -2.80 14.69 16.46
N ALA A 165 -3.29 14.64 17.70
CA ALA A 165 -4.58 15.26 18.04
C ALA A 165 -4.58 16.79 17.87
N GLU A 166 -3.40 17.42 17.94
CA GLU A 166 -3.25 18.88 17.80
C GLU A 166 -3.45 19.35 16.35
N ASN A 167 -3.23 18.49 15.37
CA ASN A 167 -3.44 18.78 13.94
C ASN A 167 -4.56 17.92 13.32
N ASP A 168 -5.49 17.42 14.14
CA ASP A 168 -6.59 16.54 13.72
C ASP A 168 -6.12 15.31 12.91
N PHE A 169 -4.91 14.84 13.19
CA PHE A 169 -4.23 13.76 12.47
C PHE A 169 -4.03 14.00 10.96
N VAL A 170 -4.08 15.25 10.53
CA VAL A 170 -3.77 15.67 9.15
C VAL A 170 -2.32 16.11 9.09
N PRO A 171 -1.45 15.48 8.28
CA PRO A 171 -0.06 15.86 8.20
C PRO A 171 0.13 17.22 7.51
N ASP A 172 1.00 18.05 8.07
CA ASP A 172 1.48 19.27 7.41
C ASP A 172 2.49 18.92 6.31
N PHE A 173 2.62 19.81 5.32
CA PHE A 173 3.68 19.68 4.32
C PHE A 173 5.07 19.77 4.98
N PRO A 174 5.98 18.85 4.66
CA PRO A 174 7.30 18.84 5.25
C PRO A 174 8.12 20.07 4.82
N LYS A 175 9.00 20.55 5.72
CA LYS A 175 9.90 21.68 5.43
C LYS A 175 11.00 21.33 4.45
N GLU A 176 11.45 20.10 4.48
CA GLU A 176 12.39 19.50 3.54
C GLU A 176 11.61 18.81 2.44
N GLU A 177 11.95 19.06 1.19
CA GLU A 177 11.26 18.47 0.04
C GLU A 177 11.65 16.99 -0.11
N PRO A 178 10.67 16.05 -0.03
CA PRO A 178 10.90 14.64 -0.31
C PRO A 178 10.82 14.34 -1.81
N ASP A 179 11.40 13.22 -2.22
CA ASP A 179 11.23 12.65 -3.56
C ASP A 179 10.04 11.66 -3.61
N ILE A 180 9.80 10.96 -2.50
CA ILE A 180 8.72 9.96 -2.37
C ILE A 180 7.90 10.26 -1.11
N ILE A 181 6.58 10.39 -1.27
CA ILE A 181 5.64 10.67 -0.20
C ILE A 181 4.72 9.47 -0.01
N TYR A 182 4.70 8.88 1.17
CA TYR A 182 3.75 7.83 1.52
C TYR A 182 2.53 8.43 2.21
N LEU A 183 1.37 8.26 1.61
CA LEU A 183 0.07 8.62 2.19
C LEU A 183 -0.82 7.39 2.26
N CYS A 184 -1.50 7.19 3.38
CA CYS A 184 -2.47 6.12 3.58
C CYS A 184 -3.74 6.73 4.18
N PHE A 185 -4.82 6.78 3.40
CA PHE A 185 -6.10 7.30 3.87
C PHE A 185 -7.27 6.49 3.30
N PRO A 186 -8.17 5.98 4.17
CA PRO A 186 -8.11 6.04 5.64
C PRO A 186 -6.82 5.43 6.20
N ASN A 187 -6.28 6.05 7.27
CA ASN A 187 -4.92 5.77 7.73
C ASN A 187 -4.83 4.50 8.60
N ASN A 188 -3.76 3.78 8.43
CA ASN A 188 -3.25 2.80 9.37
C ASN A 188 -1.96 3.36 10.01
N PRO A 189 -1.92 3.65 11.37
CA PRO A 189 -2.79 3.05 12.39
C PRO A 189 -3.89 3.96 12.96
N THR A 190 -4.00 5.24 12.60
CA THR A 190 -4.86 6.20 13.30
C THR A 190 -6.36 6.02 13.02
N GLY A 191 -6.72 5.42 11.88
CA GLY A 191 -8.10 5.29 11.41
C GLY A 191 -8.72 6.59 10.90
N THR A 192 -7.96 7.67 10.85
CA THR A 192 -8.39 8.97 10.34
C THR A 192 -8.28 9.06 8.83
N THR A 193 -8.95 10.03 8.24
CA THR A 193 -8.89 10.33 6.81
C THR A 193 -8.75 11.83 6.57
N ILE A 194 -8.54 12.21 5.32
CA ILE A 194 -8.50 13.61 4.87
C ILE A 194 -9.57 13.83 3.82
N THR A 195 -10.03 15.07 3.69
CA THR A 195 -10.98 15.43 2.66
C THR A 195 -10.34 15.37 1.26
N LYS A 196 -11.16 15.27 0.24
CA LYS A 196 -10.71 15.35 -1.17
C LYS A 196 -9.97 16.67 -1.44
N ALA A 197 -10.39 17.77 -0.82
CA ALA A 197 -9.72 19.06 -0.95
C ALA A 197 -8.30 19.02 -0.37
N GLN A 198 -8.13 18.44 0.81
CA GLN A 198 -6.79 18.25 1.42
C GLN A 198 -5.93 17.29 0.60
N LEU A 199 -6.52 16.23 0.05
CA LEU A 199 -5.78 15.32 -0.85
C LEU A 199 -5.35 16.02 -2.14
N GLN A 200 -6.18 16.93 -2.68
CA GLN A 200 -5.81 17.76 -3.83
C GLN A 200 -4.61 18.65 -3.52
N GLU A 201 -4.53 19.24 -2.32
CA GLU A 201 -3.36 20.03 -1.91
C GLU A 201 -2.07 19.19 -1.90
N TRP A 202 -2.14 17.92 -1.51
CA TRP A 202 -1.00 16.99 -1.59
C TRP A 202 -0.59 16.67 -3.01
N VAL A 203 -1.55 16.50 -3.92
CA VAL A 203 -1.30 16.29 -5.36
C VAL A 203 -0.63 17.52 -5.96
N ASP A 204 -1.13 18.71 -5.65
CA ASP A 204 -0.56 19.98 -6.10
C ASP A 204 0.86 20.19 -5.57
N TYR A 205 1.07 19.88 -4.28
CA TYR A 205 2.39 19.94 -3.66
C TYR A 205 3.38 18.99 -4.33
N ALA A 206 3.01 17.72 -4.53
CA ALA A 206 3.88 16.75 -5.17
C ALA A 206 4.25 17.14 -6.60
N ASN A 207 3.29 17.59 -7.40
CA ASN A 207 3.54 18.09 -8.75
C ASN A 207 4.47 19.31 -8.75
N LYS A 208 4.31 20.22 -7.78
CA LYS A 208 5.12 21.43 -7.66
C LYS A 208 6.59 21.12 -7.38
N ILE A 209 6.87 20.17 -6.49
CA ILE A 209 8.26 19.81 -6.10
C ILE A 209 8.85 18.67 -6.95
N GLY A 210 8.05 18.04 -7.82
CA GLY A 210 8.46 16.90 -8.65
C GLY A 210 8.58 15.59 -7.89
N ALA A 211 7.85 15.42 -6.78
CA ALA A 211 7.80 14.19 -5.99
C ALA A 211 6.76 13.20 -6.54
N VAL A 212 6.90 11.93 -6.12
CA VAL A 212 5.89 10.90 -6.36
C VAL A 212 5.17 10.55 -5.05
N ILE A 213 3.84 10.47 -5.09
CA ILE A 213 3.01 9.97 -4.00
C ILE A 213 2.81 8.46 -4.19
N ILE A 214 3.11 7.67 -3.17
CA ILE A 214 2.64 6.29 -3.05
C ILE A 214 1.42 6.34 -2.13
N TYR A 215 0.25 6.23 -2.73
CA TYR A 215 -1.04 6.34 -2.05
C TYR A 215 -1.58 4.94 -1.73
N ASP A 216 -1.65 4.59 -0.45
CA ASP A 216 -2.21 3.31 0.00
C ASP A 216 -3.69 3.48 0.34
N ALA A 217 -4.55 2.97 -0.53
CA ALA A 217 -6.00 3.00 -0.41
C ALA A 217 -6.59 1.64 0.06
N ALA A 218 -5.84 0.88 0.86
CA ALA A 218 -6.28 -0.44 1.32
C ALA A 218 -7.57 -0.42 2.15
N TYR A 219 -7.93 0.73 2.70
CA TYR A 219 -9.13 0.92 3.54
C TYR A 219 -10.22 1.76 2.88
N GLU A 220 -10.15 2.03 1.58
CA GLU A 220 -11.10 2.89 0.86
C GLU A 220 -12.56 2.44 0.99
N ALA A 221 -12.81 1.13 1.06
CA ALA A 221 -14.15 0.57 1.21
C ALA A 221 -14.85 0.94 2.54
N TYR A 222 -14.14 1.53 3.49
CA TYR A 222 -14.68 2.00 4.76
C TYR A 222 -15.00 3.50 4.77
N ILE A 223 -14.76 4.19 3.65
CA ILE A 223 -15.15 5.59 3.49
C ILE A 223 -16.67 5.69 3.47
N SER A 224 -17.23 6.56 4.30
CA SER A 224 -18.66 6.82 4.42
C SER A 224 -19.02 8.29 4.23
N GLU A 225 -18.02 9.16 4.14
CA GLU A 225 -18.17 10.59 3.99
C GLU A 225 -18.09 10.99 2.52
N ASP A 226 -19.01 11.85 2.07
CA ASP A 226 -19.13 12.27 0.66
C ASP A 226 -17.97 13.17 0.19
N ASP A 227 -17.25 13.81 1.13
CA ASP A 227 -16.13 14.71 0.84
C ASP A 227 -14.75 14.03 0.89
N VAL A 228 -14.71 12.71 1.06
CA VAL A 228 -13.49 11.89 1.05
C VAL A 228 -13.36 11.15 -0.27
N ALA A 229 -12.21 11.27 -0.92
CA ALA A 229 -11.95 10.60 -2.18
C ALA A 229 -11.73 9.09 -1.99
N HIS A 230 -12.35 8.25 -2.84
CA HIS A 230 -12.12 6.81 -2.90
C HIS A 230 -10.83 6.44 -3.65
N SER A 231 -10.32 7.35 -4.46
CA SER A 231 -9.07 7.21 -5.18
C SER A 231 -8.35 8.55 -5.26
N ILE A 232 -7.00 8.53 -5.20
CA ILE A 232 -6.21 9.73 -5.44
C ILE A 232 -6.45 10.29 -6.85
N TYR A 233 -6.85 9.45 -7.80
CA TYR A 233 -7.12 9.88 -9.19
C TYR A 233 -8.42 10.66 -9.38
N GLU A 234 -9.20 10.86 -8.33
CA GLU A 234 -10.26 11.86 -8.30
C GLU A 234 -9.72 13.30 -8.17
N CYS A 235 -8.44 13.45 -7.82
CA CYS A 235 -7.75 14.73 -7.74
C CYS A 235 -7.11 15.09 -9.09
N GLU A 236 -7.24 16.34 -9.49
CA GLU A 236 -6.65 16.84 -10.73
C GLU A 236 -5.12 16.79 -10.66
N GLY A 237 -4.46 16.29 -11.70
CA GLY A 237 -3.00 16.15 -11.76
C GLY A 237 -2.43 14.92 -11.05
N ALA A 238 -3.23 14.07 -10.40
CA ALA A 238 -2.73 12.89 -9.71
C ALA A 238 -2.06 11.87 -10.66
N ARG A 239 -2.51 11.77 -11.91
CA ARG A 239 -1.92 10.87 -12.91
C ARG A 239 -0.44 11.16 -13.21
N THR A 240 0.04 12.37 -12.94
CA THR A 240 1.43 12.78 -13.18
C THR A 240 2.33 12.68 -11.97
N CYS A 241 1.78 12.39 -10.77
CA CYS A 241 2.57 12.34 -9.54
C CYS A 241 2.20 11.19 -8.58
N ALA A 242 1.23 10.31 -8.91
CA ALA A 242 0.78 9.30 -7.94
C ALA A 242 0.81 7.87 -8.49
N ILE A 243 1.17 6.94 -7.60
CA ILE A 243 0.98 5.50 -7.71
C ILE A 243 -0.01 5.09 -6.62
N GLU A 244 -1.06 4.34 -6.96
CA GLU A 244 -2.05 3.88 -5.99
C GLU A 244 -1.92 2.38 -5.72
N LEU A 245 -1.89 2.01 -4.43
CA LEU A 245 -1.89 0.63 -3.96
C LEU A 245 -3.29 0.26 -3.47
N ARG A 246 -3.83 -0.84 -3.97
CA ARG A 246 -5.18 -1.35 -3.63
C ARG A 246 -5.12 -2.76 -3.08
N SER A 247 -6.07 -3.10 -2.20
CA SER A 247 -6.08 -4.39 -1.52
C SER A 247 -7.48 -4.95 -1.38
N PHE A 248 -7.68 -6.21 -1.75
CA PHE A 248 -8.88 -6.96 -1.44
C PHE A 248 -8.85 -7.61 -0.04
N SER A 249 -7.78 -7.40 0.72
CA SER A 249 -7.66 -7.94 2.08
C SER A 249 -8.79 -7.49 3.00
N LYS A 250 -9.26 -6.23 2.86
CA LYS A 250 -10.26 -5.64 3.76
C LYS A 250 -11.66 -5.75 3.19
N ASN A 251 -11.90 -5.23 2.00
CA ASN A 251 -13.23 -5.20 1.38
C ASN A 251 -13.77 -6.60 1.00
N ALA A 252 -12.92 -7.52 0.53
CA ALA A 252 -13.31 -8.88 0.18
C ALA A 252 -13.01 -9.94 1.26
N GLY A 253 -12.38 -9.56 2.37
CA GLY A 253 -11.95 -10.50 3.42
C GLY A 253 -10.75 -11.36 3.03
N PHE A 254 -9.94 -10.96 2.05
CA PHE A 254 -8.85 -11.75 1.48
C PHE A 254 -7.52 -11.61 2.24
N THR A 255 -7.55 -11.41 3.56
CA THR A 255 -6.33 -11.34 4.38
C THR A 255 -5.46 -12.60 4.24
N GLY A 256 -6.08 -13.77 4.13
CA GLY A 256 -5.43 -15.07 3.94
C GLY A 256 -5.39 -15.56 2.48
N THR A 257 -6.30 -15.10 1.62
CA THR A 257 -6.41 -15.53 0.20
C THR A 257 -5.40 -14.82 -0.68
N ARG A 258 -5.11 -13.56 -0.39
CA ARG A 258 -4.15 -12.68 -1.07
C ARG A 258 -4.59 -12.23 -2.46
N LEU A 259 -4.99 -10.98 -2.57
CA LEU A 259 -5.24 -10.30 -3.83
C LEU A 259 -5.13 -8.79 -3.62
N GLY A 260 -4.52 -8.10 -4.56
CA GLY A 260 -4.45 -6.65 -4.62
C GLY A 260 -4.09 -6.20 -6.02
N PHE A 261 -3.88 -4.92 -6.18
CA PHE A 261 -3.36 -4.36 -7.43
C PHE A 261 -2.69 -3.01 -7.18
N THR A 262 -1.84 -2.63 -8.12
CA THR A 262 -1.21 -1.32 -8.17
C THR A 262 -1.67 -0.61 -9.43
N VAL A 263 -1.94 0.68 -9.34
CA VAL A 263 -2.19 1.54 -10.50
C VAL A 263 -0.99 2.44 -10.72
N VAL A 264 -0.43 2.38 -11.91
CA VAL A 264 0.67 3.24 -12.34
C VAL A 264 0.31 3.88 -13.68
N PRO A 265 -0.11 5.15 -13.69
CA PRO A 265 -0.48 5.84 -14.92
C PRO A 265 0.69 5.98 -15.90
N LYS A 266 0.39 5.92 -17.18
CA LYS A 266 1.38 6.13 -18.26
C LYS A 266 1.92 7.55 -18.32
N ASP A 267 1.21 8.49 -17.71
CA ASP A 267 1.58 9.91 -17.65
C ASP A 267 2.63 10.19 -16.56
N LEU A 268 2.79 9.29 -15.61
CA LEU A 268 3.76 9.42 -14.51
C LEU A 268 5.18 9.13 -15.02
N LYS A 269 6.04 10.17 -14.99
CA LYS A 269 7.38 10.13 -15.59
C LYS A 269 8.44 10.72 -14.65
N ALA A 270 9.64 10.16 -14.73
CA ALA A 270 10.88 10.75 -14.22
C ALA A 270 11.77 11.10 -15.44
N GLY A 271 11.77 12.36 -15.84
CA GLY A 271 12.35 12.78 -17.11
C GLY A 271 11.65 12.10 -18.30
N ASP A 272 12.40 11.40 -19.15
CA ASP A 272 11.87 10.69 -20.32
C ASP A 272 11.39 9.26 -20.00
N VAL A 273 11.57 8.79 -18.76
CA VAL A 273 11.24 7.42 -18.36
C VAL A 273 9.88 7.38 -17.68
N THR A 274 8.96 6.52 -18.17
CA THR A 274 7.67 6.30 -17.49
C THR A 274 7.84 5.31 -16.33
N LEU A 275 7.28 5.63 -15.17
CA LEU A 275 7.28 4.71 -14.03
C LEU A 275 6.47 3.45 -14.36
N HIS A 276 5.44 3.59 -15.19
CA HIS A 276 4.68 2.46 -15.73
C HIS A 276 5.59 1.41 -16.39
N SER A 277 6.53 1.82 -17.24
CA SER A 277 7.43 0.87 -17.92
C SER A 277 8.39 0.17 -16.95
N LEU A 278 8.89 0.89 -15.95
CA LEU A 278 9.74 0.32 -14.90
C LEU A 278 8.96 -0.67 -14.03
N TRP A 279 7.75 -0.29 -13.61
CA TRP A 279 6.91 -1.16 -12.82
C TRP A 279 6.45 -2.39 -13.61
N ALA A 280 6.07 -2.25 -14.88
CA ALA A 280 5.74 -3.37 -15.75
C ALA A 280 6.90 -4.38 -15.83
N ARG A 281 8.12 -3.90 -15.98
CA ARG A 281 9.32 -4.76 -16.02
C ARG A 281 9.54 -5.47 -14.66
N ARG A 282 9.42 -4.74 -13.54
CA ARG A 282 9.58 -5.33 -12.20
C ARG A 282 8.47 -6.31 -11.88
N HIS A 283 7.23 -5.95 -12.19
CA HIS A 283 6.04 -6.77 -11.94
C HIS A 283 6.08 -8.10 -12.72
N GLY A 284 6.48 -8.08 -13.99
CA GLY A 284 6.61 -9.29 -14.81
C GLY A 284 7.78 -10.20 -14.43
N THR A 285 8.55 -9.88 -13.39
CA THR A 285 9.70 -10.69 -12.91
C THR A 285 9.63 -11.09 -11.45
N LYS A 286 8.50 -10.91 -10.81
CA LYS A 286 8.26 -11.32 -9.42
C LYS A 286 7.70 -12.74 -9.32
#